data_36a4f92be0bcd146ee9a234e1d01ccac
#
_entry.id   36a4f92be0bcd146ee9a234e1d01ccac
#
_cell.length_a   1.000
_cell.length_b   1.000
_cell.length_c   1.000
_cell.angle_alpha   90.00
_cell.angle_beta   90.00
_cell.angle_gamma   90.00
#
_symmetry.space_group_name_H-M   'P 1'
#
loop_
_entity.id
_entity.type
_entity.pdbx_description
1 polymer ?
#
loop_
_entity_poly.entity_id
_entity_poly.type
_entity_poly.pdbx_seq_one_letter_code
_entity_poly.pdbx_strand_id
1 'polypeptide(L)'
;MAHTPPPVAKRVDSSAQPTAGAARGWALLRLGFRPFYLGAALFALLSISLWVALFLGQLTLNMALPPLLWHAHEMLFGFAIAVIVGFLLTAVKAWTGLDTPRGAFLGALALLWLGARVAAVTGPYAVYAVLDLLLLPLVALVLTSVLLRARNRRNLPLAAMLMLLALANGAFHLSVIGVIDIAPMRALYAALALIVMIECVITGRVIPAFTLSATPGLKLTVRPLVERATLALTALALLLWVLAPASAGWSMASVLVFSLAAVAHVLRLMQWRPLVSRQRPILWILHLAYAWIPFGLALLAAAQFGWIGTSAGVHALAIGATAGLIVGMLTRTARGHTGRALQVSRLEVVAYVLVMVAAAVRVLVPLVVPQWLPLALVIAAVAWSLAFAICLFIYTPWLLQTRLDGKDG
;
A
#
# COMPACT_ATOMS: atom_id res chain seq x y z
N MET A 1 32.58 -22.80 69.66
CA MET A 1 31.77 -22.76 68.44
C MET A 1 31.27 -21.36 68.27
N ALA A 2 31.89 -20.57 67.37
CA ALA A 2 31.54 -19.18 67.13
C ALA A 2 30.54 -19.12 65.95
N HIS A 3 29.35 -18.59 66.21
CA HIS A 3 28.34 -18.32 65.18
C HIS A 3 28.70 -17.07 64.40
N THR A 4 29.04 -17.22 63.12
CA THR A 4 29.11 -16.14 62.15
C THR A 4 27.73 -15.81 61.61
N PRO A 5 27.26 -14.54 61.59
CA PRO A 5 25.98 -14.18 61.00
C PRO A 5 26.08 -14.17 59.45
N PRO A 6 24.93 -14.43 58.75
CA PRO A 6 24.91 -14.47 57.29
C PRO A 6 25.05 -13.08 56.69
N PRO A 7 25.59 -12.97 55.44
CA PRO A 7 25.82 -11.69 54.79
C PRO A 7 24.51 -10.98 54.43
N VAL A 8 24.45 -9.69 54.75
CA VAL A 8 23.36 -8.76 54.45
C VAL A 8 23.27 -8.61 52.91
N ALA A 9 22.14 -9.00 52.37
CA ALA A 9 21.82 -8.78 50.94
C ALA A 9 21.78 -7.27 50.64
N LYS A 10 22.68 -6.80 49.75
CA LYS A 10 22.63 -5.43 49.23
C LYS A 10 21.28 -5.23 48.52
N ARG A 11 20.48 -4.32 49.04
CA ARG A 11 19.32 -3.76 48.33
C ARG A 11 19.82 -3.18 47.03
N VAL A 12 19.37 -3.76 45.92
CA VAL A 12 19.52 -3.13 44.60
C VAL A 12 18.50 -1.98 44.56
N ASP A 13 19.05 -0.76 44.57
CA ASP A 13 18.28 0.48 44.38
C ASP A 13 17.60 0.42 43.01
N SER A 14 16.29 0.17 42.98
CA SER A 14 15.44 0.14 41.79
C SER A 14 14.95 1.52 41.35
N SER A 15 15.71 2.58 41.60
CA SER A 15 15.31 3.96 41.29
C SER A 15 16.04 4.60 40.12
N ALA A 16 16.64 3.82 39.23
CA ALA A 16 17.03 4.32 37.92
C ALA A 16 15.89 4.11 36.91
N GLN A 17 14.82 4.90 37.03
CA GLN A 17 13.95 5.14 35.85
C GLN A 17 14.83 5.75 34.76
N PRO A 18 14.90 5.15 33.55
CA PRO A 18 15.51 5.86 32.44
C PRO A 18 14.66 7.10 32.22
N THR A 19 15.25 8.26 32.41
CA THR A 19 14.69 9.51 31.93
C THR A 19 14.59 9.40 30.41
N ALA A 20 13.46 8.88 29.91
CA ALA A 20 13.10 8.97 28.53
C ALA A 20 13.04 10.46 28.23
N GLY A 21 14.08 10.98 27.57
CA GLY A 21 14.09 12.35 27.09
C GLY A 21 12.77 12.56 26.34
N ALA A 22 11.91 13.40 26.88
CA ALA A 22 10.59 13.65 26.34
C ALA A 22 10.74 13.93 24.84
N ALA A 23 10.27 13.03 24.02
CA ALA A 23 10.44 13.11 22.58
C ALA A 23 9.81 14.42 22.10
N ARG A 24 10.68 15.40 21.76
CA ARG A 24 10.29 16.77 21.38
C ARG A 24 9.53 16.76 20.06
N GLY A 25 8.49 17.59 19.94
CA GLY A 25 7.74 17.82 18.70
C GLY A 25 6.40 17.09 18.60
N TRP A 26 5.64 17.48 17.62
CA TRP A 26 4.31 16.94 17.32
C TRP A 26 4.38 15.44 17.02
N ALA A 27 3.57 14.63 17.68
CA ALA A 27 3.54 13.19 17.49
C ALA A 27 3.30 12.81 16.03
N LEU A 28 2.44 13.55 15.33
CA LEU A 28 2.13 13.35 13.92
C LEU A 28 3.37 13.38 13.01
N LEU A 29 4.39 14.16 13.35
CA LEU A 29 5.57 14.37 12.52
C LEU A 29 6.81 13.59 13.02
N ARG A 30 6.64 12.57 13.86
CA ARG A 30 7.76 11.76 14.37
C ARG A 30 8.17 10.64 13.42
N LEU A 31 7.22 9.98 12.76
CA LEU A 31 7.46 8.89 11.80
C LEU A 31 6.59 9.05 10.57
N GLY A 32 7.14 8.65 9.42
CA GLY A 32 6.52 8.83 8.11
C GLY A 32 5.11 8.27 7.99
N PHE A 33 4.83 7.11 8.61
CA PHE A 33 3.50 6.50 8.52
C PHE A 33 2.38 7.39 9.08
N ARG A 34 2.66 8.22 10.10
CA ARG A 34 1.62 8.98 10.80
C ARG A 34 0.88 9.98 9.89
N PRO A 35 1.54 10.99 9.27
CA PRO A 35 0.86 11.94 8.41
C PRO A 35 0.37 11.30 7.12
N PHE A 36 1.16 10.41 6.53
CA PHE A 36 0.80 9.80 5.25
C PHE A 36 -0.35 8.80 5.34
N TYR A 37 -0.46 7.99 6.41
CA TYR A 37 -1.59 7.08 6.58
C TYR A 37 -2.88 7.82 6.90
N LEU A 38 -2.79 8.86 7.75
CA LEU A 38 -3.94 9.70 8.05
C LEU A 38 -4.44 10.42 6.79
N GLY A 39 -3.52 11.05 6.06
CA GLY A 39 -3.83 11.72 4.79
C GLY A 39 -4.39 10.76 3.74
N ALA A 40 -3.76 9.61 3.56
CA ALA A 40 -4.22 8.60 2.60
C ALA A 40 -5.63 8.07 2.94
N ALA A 41 -5.92 7.78 4.22
CA ALA A 41 -7.24 7.31 4.64
C ALA A 41 -8.33 8.38 4.42
N LEU A 42 -8.03 9.64 4.73
CA LEU A 42 -8.94 10.76 4.46
C LEU A 42 -9.15 10.94 2.95
N PHE A 43 -8.07 10.90 2.19
CA PHE A 43 -8.15 11.02 0.74
C PHE A 43 -8.93 9.86 0.10
N ALA A 44 -8.71 8.63 0.54
CA ALA A 44 -9.44 7.46 0.07
C ALA A 44 -10.96 7.59 0.33
N LEU A 45 -11.35 8.08 1.52
CA LEU A 45 -12.75 8.33 1.88
C LEU A 45 -13.39 9.34 0.92
N LEU A 46 -12.72 10.46 0.67
CA LEU A 46 -13.32 11.59 -0.07
C LEU A 46 -13.26 11.37 -1.59
N SER A 47 -12.14 10.86 -2.12
CA SER A 47 -11.88 10.81 -3.55
C SER A 47 -12.77 9.81 -4.30
N ILE A 48 -13.09 8.65 -3.70
CA ILE A 48 -13.97 7.66 -4.34
C ILE A 48 -15.40 8.17 -4.39
N SER A 49 -15.90 8.78 -3.32
CA SER A 49 -17.23 9.36 -3.28
C SER A 49 -17.37 10.48 -4.31
N LEU A 50 -16.36 11.36 -4.39
CA LEU A 50 -16.30 12.43 -5.39
C LEU A 50 -16.28 11.87 -6.81
N TRP A 51 -15.42 10.86 -7.07
CA TRP A 51 -15.31 10.28 -8.40
C TRP A 51 -16.62 9.62 -8.86
N VAL A 52 -17.29 8.86 -8.00
CA VAL A 52 -18.57 8.21 -8.36
C VAL A 52 -19.63 9.26 -8.69
N ALA A 53 -19.73 10.35 -7.92
CA ALA A 53 -20.66 11.44 -8.20
C ALA A 53 -20.37 12.12 -9.56
N LEU A 54 -19.06 12.33 -9.88
CA LEU A 54 -18.63 12.86 -11.19
C LEU A 54 -18.92 11.89 -12.33
N PHE A 55 -18.59 10.60 -12.14
CA PHE A 55 -18.75 9.57 -13.16
C PHE A 55 -20.22 9.29 -13.51
N LEU A 56 -21.11 9.36 -12.52
CA LEU A 56 -22.55 9.20 -12.71
C LEU A 56 -23.27 10.49 -13.14
N GLY A 57 -22.51 11.59 -13.35
CA GLY A 57 -23.08 12.87 -13.80
C GLY A 57 -23.88 13.61 -12.73
N GLN A 58 -23.79 13.21 -11.45
CA GLN A 58 -24.48 13.89 -10.33
C GLN A 58 -23.77 15.17 -9.93
N LEU A 59 -22.50 15.30 -10.25
CA LEU A 59 -21.67 16.47 -9.99
C LEU A 59 -20.83 16.79 -11.22
N THR A 60 -20.66 18.07 -11.52
CA THR A 60 -19.75 18.55 -12.57
C THR A 60 -18.74 19.51 -11.95
N LEU A 61 -17.46 19.23 -12.15
CA LEU A 61 -16.35 20.09 -11.72
C LEU A 61 -15.43 20.36 -12.91
N ASN A 62 -14.93 21.57 -12.99
CA ASN A 62 -13.89 21.92 -13.96
C ASN A 62 -12.53 21.51 -13.40
N MET A 63 -12.14 20.26 -13.64
CA MET A 63 -10.93 19.67 -13.10
C MET A 63 -9.77 19.71 -14.09
N ALA A 64 -8.55 19.62 -13.59
CA ALA A 64 -7.34 19.57 -14.39
C ALA A 64 -7.27 18.33 -15.31
N LEU A 65 -7.96 17.25 -14.96
CA LEU A 65 -8.02 15.98 -15.69
C LEU A 65 -9.47 15.54 -15.89
N PRO A 66 -9.77 14.79 -16.98
CA PRO A 66 -11.03 14.09 -17.11
C PRO A 66 -11.27 13.14 -15.93
N PRO A 67 -12.51 12.96 -15.44
CA PRO A 67 -12.82 12.21 -14.20
C PRO A 67 -12.22 10.80 -14.17
N LEU A 68 -12.19 10.08 -15.30
CA LEU A 68 -11.62 8.73 -15.38
C LEU A 68 -10.10 8.73 -15.17
N LEU A 69 -9.39 9.65 -15.82
CA LEU A 69 -7.93 9.76 -15.65
C LEU A 69 -7.57 10.26 -14.27
N TRP A 70 -8.33 11.24 -13.76
CA TRP A 70 -8.18 11.72 -12.38
C TRP A 70 -8.32 10.59 -11.37
N HIS A 71 -9.39 9.81 -11.45
CA HIS A 71 -9.61 8.67 -10.56
C HIS A 71 -8.45 7.67 -10.63
N ALA A 72 -8.07 7.24 -11.82
CA ALA A 72 -7.02 6.22 -11.99
C ALA A 72 -5.67 6.74 -11.46
N HIS A 73 -5.32 8.00 -11.75
CA HIS A 73 -4.10 8.63 -11.25
C HIS A 73 -4.12 8.79 -9.74
N GLU A 74 -5.18 9.34 -9.18
CA GLU A 74 -5.28 9.67 -7.77
C GLU A 74 -5.34 8.43 -6.86
N MET A 75 -5.90 7.31 -7.35
CA MET A 75 -5.87 6.06 -6.58
C MET A 75 -4.46 5.46 -6.51
N LEU A 76 -3.64 5.68 -7.52
CA LEU A 76 -2.25 5.21 -7.53
C LEU A 76 -1.32 6.21 -6.82
N PHE A 77 -1.21 7.44 -7.35
CA PHE A 77 -0.25 8.45 -6.88
C PHE A 77 -0.75 9.27 -5.67
N GLY A 78 -2.05 9.42 -5.52
CA GLY A 78 -2.65 10.04 -4.34
C GLY A 78 -2.73 9.08 -3.16
N PHE A 79 -3.47 7.98 -3.30
CA PHE A 79 -3.77 7.06 -2.19
C PHE A 79 -2.65 6.04 -1.95
N ALA A 80 -2.38 5.15 -2.92
CA ALA A 80 -1.47 4.02 -2.70
C ALA A 80 -0.03 4.50 -2.42
N ILE A 81 0.47 5.49 -3.18
CA ILE A 81 1.80 6.06 -2.98
C ILE A 81 1.95 6.75 -1.63
N ALA A 82 0.94 7.45 -1.12
CA ALA A 82 1.01 8.02 0.22
C ALA A 82 1.26 6.94 1.28
N VAL A 83 0.55 5.80 1.17
CA VAL A 83 0.77 4.68 2.10
C VAL A 83 2.14 4.05 1.92
N ILE A 84 2.59 3.82 0.69
CA ILE A 84 3.92 3.27 0.39
C ILE A 84 5.02 4.18 0.93
N VAL A 85 4.93 5.49 0.72
CA VAL A 85 5.88 6.49 1.24
C VAL A 85 5.90 6.45 2.76
N GLY A 86 4.73 6.54 3.41
CA GLY A 86 4.62 6.47 4.87
C GLY A 86 5.21 5.18 5.45
N PHE A 87 4.92 4.04 4.80
CA PHE A 87 5.47 2.74 5.16
C PHE A 87 7.00 2.71 5.01
N LEU A 88 7.53 3.08 3.85
CA LEU A 88 8.97 2.98 3.58
C LEU A 88 9.79 3.93 4.45
N LEU A 89 9.33 5.17 4.68
CA LEU A 89 9.98 6.09 5.62
C LEU A 89 10.03 5.52 7.04
N THR A 90 9.06 4.73 7.44
CA THR A 90 9.03 4.09 8.76
C THR A 90 9.86 2.80 8.78
N ALA A 91 9.70 1.95 7.77
CA ALA A 91 10.37 0.66 7.69
C ALA A 91 11.89 0.80 7.51
N VAL A 92 12.35 1.78 6.71
CA VAL A 92 13.79 2.03 6.51
C VAL A 92 14.45 2.43 7.82
N LYS A 93 13.83 3.26 8.67
CA LYS A 93 14.34 3.54 10.04
C LYS A 93 14.46 2.24 10.85
N ALA A 94 13.44 1.37 10.80
CA ALA A 94 13.48 0.09 11.52
C ALA A 94 14.55 -0.87 10.99
N TRP A 95 14.82 -0.87 9.68
CA TRP A 95 15.79 -1.77 9.05
C TRP A 95 17.25 -1.29 9.16
N THR A 96 17.47 0.01 9.35
CA THR A 96 18.79 0.62 9.32
C THR A 96 19.24 1.16 10.66
N GLY A 97 18.31 1.45 11.55
CA GLY A 97 18.57 2.18 12.79
C GLY A 97 18.86 3.67 12.60
N LEU A 98 18.91 4.16 11.33
CA LEU A 98 19.16 5.56 11.01
C LEU A 98 17.84 6.33 10.91
N ASP A 99 17.91 7.63 11.24
CA ASP A 99 16.74 8.51 11.13
C ASP A 99 16.33 8.73 9.68
N THR A 100 15.04 8.64 9.45
CA THR A 100 14.32 9.08 8.25
C THR A 100 13.71 10.46 8.49
N PRO A 101 13.17 11.16 7.48
CA PRO A 101 12.52 12.46 7.65
C PRO A 101 11.54 12.50 8.81
N ARG A 102 11.69 13.52 9.66
CA ARG A 102 10.82 13.81 10.81
C ARG A 102 10.71 15.33 11.02
N GLY A 103 9.77 15.78 11.86
CA GLY A 103 9.54 17.20 12.14
C GLY A 103 9.16 17.98 10.89
N ALA A 104 9.72 19.17 10.72
CA ALA A 104 9.39 20.09 9.63
C ALA A 104 9.61 19.48 8.24
N PHE A 105 10.65 18.70 8.04
CA PHE A 105 10.92 18.07 6.74
C PHE A 105 9.84 17.02 6.38
N LEU A 106 9.43 16.19 7.34
CA LEU A 106 8.31 15.26 7.12
C LEU A 106 6.99 16.02 6.86
N GLY A 107 6.77 17.12 7.60
CA GLY A 107 5.63 18.01 7.38
C GLY A 107 5.61 18.60 5.98
N ALA A 108 6.77 19.06 5.47
CA ALA A 108 6.90 19.59 4.12
C ALA A 108 6.57 18.54 3.05
N LEU A 109 7.03 17.28 3.20
CA LEU A 109 6.68 16.20 2.30
C LEU A 109 5.17 15.89 2.33
N ALA A 110 4.55 15.90 3.51
CA ALA A 110 3.12 15.68 3.64
C ALA A 110 2.28 16.83 3.04
N LEU A 111 2.73 18.08 3.22
CA LEU A 111 2.09 19.25 2.62
C LEU A 111 2.27 19.29 1.10
N LEU A 112 3.44 18.88 0.59
CA LEU A 112 3.68 18.73 -0.85
C LEU A 112 2.70 17.73 -1.47
N TRP A 113 2.53 16.56 -0.82
CA TRP A 113 1.54 15.57 -1.23
C TRP A 113 0.12 16.15 -1.22
N LEU A 114 -0.29 16.78 -0.12
CA LEU A 114 -1.62 17.36 0.03
C LEU A 114 -1.88 18.49 -1.00
N GLY A 115 -0.89 19.35 -1.19
CA GLY A 115 -0.97 20.44 -2.19
C GLY A 115 -1.24 19.93 -3.61
N ALA A 116 -0.59 18.82 -4.00
CA ALA A 116 -0.86 18.18 -5.27
C ALA A 116 -2.30 17.66 -5.36
N ARG A 117 -2.83 17.04 -4.28
CA ARG A 117 -4.23 16.54 -4.26
C ARG A 117 -5.26 17.68 -4.38
N VAL A 118 -5.02 18.78 -3.70
CA VAL A 118 -5.87 19.97 -3.81
C VAL A 118 -5.78 20.58 -5.22
N ALA A 119 -4.56 20.75 -5.73
CA ALA A 119 -4.34 21.31 -7.06
C ALA A 119 -4.94 20.46 -8.20
N ALA A 120 -5.01 19.13 -8.02
CA ALA A 120 -5.64 18.23 -8.99
C ALA A 120 -7.15 18.51 -9.20
N VAL A 121 -7.82 19.08 -8.21
CA VAL A 121 -9.25 19.37 -8.25
C VAL A 121 -9.52 20.85 -8.54
N THR A 122 -8.71 21.77 -7.99
CA THR A 122 -9.01 23.20 -7.96
C THR A 122 -7.99 24.06 -8.71
N GLY A 123 -6.81 23.53 -9.00
CA GLY A 123 -5.69 24.30 -9.52
C GLY A 123 -5.51 24.23 -11.05
N PRO A 124 -4.65 25.12 -11.60
CA PRO A 124 -4.16 24.96 -12.94
C PRO A 124 -3.35 23.65 -13.07
N TYR A 125 -3.45 23.00 -14.23
CA TYR A 125 -2.77 21.72 -14.48
C TYR A 125 -1.27 21.76 -14.21
N ALA A 126 -0.58 22.84 -14.60
CA ALA A 126 0.85 22.98 -14.38
C ALA A 126 1.25 22.96 -12.90
N VAL A 127 0.47 23.61 -12.03
CA VAL A 127 0.70 23.59 -10.57
C VAL A 127 0.51 22.18 -10.02
N TYR A 128 -0.56 21.50 -10.41
CA TYR A 128 -0.81 20.13 -10.06
C TYR A 128 0.36 19.22 -10.48
N ALA A 129 0.76 19.25 -11.75
CA ALA A 129 1.82 18.40 -12.28
C ALA A 129 3.17 18.62 -11.57
N VAL A 130 3.55 19.88 -11.32
CA VAL A 130 4.81 20.19 -10.61
C VAL A 130 4.80 19.66 -9.19
N LEU A 131 3.74 19.92 -8.42
CA LEU A 131 3.64 19.42 -7.03
C LEU A 131 3.63 17.90 -6.96
N ASP A 132 2.93 17.26 -7.88
CA ASP A 132 2.77 15.80 -7.91
C ASP A 132 4.08 15.08 -8.30
N LEU A 133 4.83 15.64 -9.25
CA LEU A 133 6.10 15.08 -9.72
C LEU A 133 7.23 15.16 -8.69
N LEU A 134 7.17 16.07 -7.71
CA LEU A 134 8.27 16.31 -6.77
C LEU A 134 8.36 15.24 -5.66
N LEU A 135 7.24 14.70 -5.19
CA LEU A 135 7.24 13.85 -3.99
C LEU A 135 8.09 12.58 -4.14
N LEU A 136 7.85 11.81 -5.19
CA LEU A 136 8.49 10.50 -5.36
C LEU A 136 10.01 10.59 -5.55
N PRO A 137 10.57 11.48 -6.38
CA PRO A 137 12.01 11.64 -6.48
C PRO A 137 12.66 12.07 -5.18
N LEU A 138 12.05 13.02 -4.44
CA LEU A 138 12.56 13.46 -3.15
C LEU A 138 12.63 12.31 -2.15
N VAL A 139 11.55 11.53 -2.04
CA VAL A 139 11.51 10.37 -1.12
C VAL A 139 12.50 9.29 -1.58
N ALA A 140 12.59 8.99 -2.86
CA ALA A 140 13.52 8.01 -3.40
C ALA A 140 14.99 8.39 -3.11
N LEU A 141 15.36 9.66 -3.29
CA LEU A 141 16.70 10.17 -2.98
C LEU A 141 17.03 10.07 -1.50
N VAL A 142 16.09 10.47 -0.63
CA VAL A 142 16.24 10.37 0.82
C VAL A 142 16.44 8.92 1.24
N LEU A 143 15.59 7.99 0.79
CA LEU A 143 15.68 6.59 1.14
C LEU A 143 16.96 5.95 0.60
N THR A 144 17.36 6.28 -0.63
CA THR A 144 18.63 5.83 -1.21
C THR A 144 19.82 6.29 -0.35
N SER A 145 19.85 7.56 0.05
CA SER A 145 20.91 8.10 0.93
C SER A 145 21.00 7.35 2.26
N VAL A 146 19.86 7.13 2.94
CA VAL A 146 19.82 6.39 4.21
C VAL A 146 20.27 4.95 4.04
N LEU A 147 19.79 4.25 3.01
CA LEU A 147 20.12 2.85 2.74
C LEU A 147 21.61 2.68 2.39
N LEU A 148 22.20 3.60 1.62
CA LEU A 148 23.63 3.57 1.28
C LEU A 148 24.51 3.82 2.53
N ARG A 149 24.16 4.81 3.36
CA ARG A 149 24.86 5.08 4.63
C ARG A 149 24.82 3.88 5.58
N ALA A 150 23.67 3.18 5.63
CA ALA A 150 23.51 1.98 6.43
C ALA A 150 24.12 0.72 5.79
N ARG A 151 24.69 0.80 4.57
CA ARG A 151 25.17 -0.33 3.78
C ARG A 151 24.09 -1.41 3.55
N ASN A 152 22.81 -1.02 3.56
CA ASN A 152 21.67 -1.93 3.41
C ASN A 152 21.30 -2.12 1.93
N ARG A 153 22.18 -2.79 1.18
CA ARG A 153 22.02 -3.06 -0.25
C ARG A 153 20.78 -3.89 -0.58
N ARG A 154 20.32 -4.71 0.36
CA ARG A 154 19.14 -5.58 0.20
C ARG A 154 17.85 -4.80 -0.10
N ASN A 155 17.73 -3.59 0.40
CA ASN A 155 16.52 -2.77 0.26
C ASN A 155 16.66 -1.64 -0.78
N LEU A 156 17.84 -1.45 -1.42
CA LEU A 156 18.02 -0.52 -2.52
C LEU A 156 17.03 -0.71 -3.70
N PRO A 157 16.65 -1.95 -4.09
CA PRO A 157 15.64 -2.14 -5.14
C PRO A 157 14.31 -1.46 -4.86
N LEU A 158 13.90 -1.29 -3.58
CA LEU A 158 12.66 -0.58 -3.24
C LEU A 158 12.77 0.92 -3.54
N ALA A 159 13.92 1.54 -3.24
CA ALA A 159 14.17 2.93 -3.60
C ALA A 159 14.25 3.12 -5.13
N ALA A 160 14.84 2.16 -5.85
CA ALA A 160 14.83 2.16 -7.31
C ALA A 160 13.41 2.05 -7.89
N MET A 161 12.54 1.21 -7.30
CA MET A 161 11.13 1.12 -7.72
C MET A 161 10.38 2.44 -7.50
N LEU A 162 10.67 3.20 -6.43
CA LEU A 162 10.09 4.53 -6.26
C LEU A 162 10.54 5.50 -7.35
N MET A 163 11.80 5.41 -7.79
CA MET A 163 12.27 6.23 -8.92
C MET A 163 11.59 5.82 -10.24
N LEU A 164 11.38 4.51 -10.47
CA LEU A 164 10.61 4.04 -11.64
C LEU A 164 9.15 4.52 -11.57
N LEU A 165 8.53 4.55 -10.38
CA LEU A 165 7.21 5.15 -10.18
C LEU A 165 7.20 6.64 -10.49
N ALA A 166 8.26 7.38 -10.09
CA ALA A 166 8.41 8.79 -10.46
C ALA A 166 8.50 8.98 -11.98
N LEU A 167 9.23 8.09 -12.69
CA LEU A 167 9.30 8.11 -14.15
C LEU A 167 7.96 7.78 -14.80
N ALA A 168 7.21 6.79 -14.26
CA ALA A 168 5.87 6.47 -14.75
C ALA A 168 4.91 7.66 -14.55
N ASN A 169 5.01 8.36 -13.42
CA ASN A 169 4.25 9.59 -13.18
C ASN A 169 4.64 10.71 -14.15
N GLY A 170 5.93 10.90 -14.40
CA GLY A 170 6.43 11.83 -15.41
C GLY A 170 5.89 11.50 -16.80
N ALA A 171 5.94 10.23 -17.19
CA ALA A 171 5.37 9.77 -18.46
C ALA A 171 3.86 10.04 -18.56
N PHE A 172 3.10 9.86 -17.47
CA PHE A 172 1.68 10.22 -17.42
C PHE A 172 1.47 11.70 -17.72
N HIS A 173 2.16 12.59 -17.01
CA HIS A 173 2.01 14.03 -17.21
C HIS A 173 2.46 14.49 -18.60
N LEU A 174 3.59 13.96 -19.11
CA LEU A 174 4.09 14.26 -20.47
C LEU A 174 3.12 13.77 -21.55
N SER A 175 2.48 12.64 -21.34
CA SER A 175 1.45 12.12 -22.22
C SER A 175 0.18 12.98 -22.22
N VAL A 176 -0.28 13.42 -21.05
CA VAL A 176 -1.48 14.28 -20.91
C VAL A 176 -1.29 15.61 -21.65
N ILE A 177 -0.10 16.20 -21.60
CA ILE A 177 0.20 17.46 -22.31
C ILE A 177 0.66 17.24 -23.76
N GLY A 178 0.66 16.01 -24.27
CA GLY A 178 0.98 15.70 -25.67
C GLY A 178 2.45 15.77 -26.04
N VAL A 179 3.38 15.76 -25.08
CA VAL A 179 4.84 15.78 -25.35
C VAL A 179 5.33 14.41 -25.80
N ILE A 180 4.72 13.33 -25.33
CA ILE A 180 5.02 11.96 -25.74
C ILE A 180 3.75 11.28 -26.28
N ASP A 181 3.90 10.49 -27.33
CA ASP A 181 2.80 9.78 -27.99
C ASP A 181 2.59 8.39 -27.36
N ILE A 182 2.13 8.39 -26.12
CA ILE A 182 1.64 7.19 -25.44
C ILE A 182 0.29 7.49 -24.76
N ALA A 183 -0.62 6.52 -24.72
CA ALA A 183 -1.86 6.73 -24.01
C ALA A 183 -1.58 6.97 -22.50
N PRO A 184 -2.15 8.03 -21.85
CA PRO A 184 -1.94 8.30 -20.41
C PRO A 184 -2.25 7.09 -19.53
N MET A 185 -3.27 6.33 -19.86
CA MET A 185 -3.65 5.10 -19.14
C MET A 185 -2.53 4.04 -19.14
N ARG A 186 -1.67 4.00 -20.16
CA ARG A 186 -0.52 3.07 -20.21
C ARG A 186 0.52 3.40 -19.14
N ALA A 187 0.79 4.68 -18.89
CA ALA A 187 1.66 5.12 -17.80
C ALA A 187 1.07 4.74 -16.43
N LEU A 188 -0.26 4.81 -16.27
CA LEU A 188 -0.94 4.36 -15.07
C LEU A 188 -0.91 2.84 -14.89
N TYR A 189 -0.98 2.07 -15.97
CA TYR A 189 -0.75 0.61 -15.91
C TYR A 189 0.69 0.29 -15.50
N ALA A 190 1.68 1.04 -15.96
CA ALA A 190 3.06 0.90 -15.51
C ALA A 190 3.20 1.21 -14.01
N ALA A 191 2.52 2.25 -13.52
CA ALA A 191 2.50 2.57 -12.10
C ALA A 191 1.86 1.46 -11.27
N LEU A 192 0.70 0.93 -11.68
CA LEU A 192 0.06 -0.20 -11.01
C LEU A 192 0.96 -1.45 -11.01
N ALA A 193 1.60 -1.74 -12.12
CA ALA A 193 2.56 -2.85 -12.25
C ALA A 193 3.70 -2.73 -11.23
N LEU A 194 4.29 -1.54 -11.10
CA LEU A 194 5.35 -1.28 -10.12
C LEU A 194 4.85 -1.37 -8.68
N ILE A 195 3.64 -0.90 -8.38
CA ILE A 195 3.01 -1.05 -7.06
C ILE A 195 2.84 -2.53 -6.72
N VAL A 196 2.26 -3.32 -7.63
CA VAL A 196 2.11 -4.78 -7.45
C VAL A 196 3.46 -5.46 -7.25
N MET A 197 4.51 -5.07 -7.97
CA MET A 197 5.85 -5.60 -7.74
C MET A 197 6.40 -5.25 -6.35
N ILE A 198 6.21 -4.02 -5.86
CA ILE A 198 6.57 -3.62 -4.49
C ILE A 198 5.83 -4.51 -3.48
N GLU A 199 4.53 -4.71 -3.68
CA GLU A 199 3.70 -5.57 -2.84
C GLU A 199 4.21 -7.01 -2.84
N CYS A 200 4.52 -7.58 -4.00
CA CYS A 200 5.07 -8.94 -4.12
C CYS A 200 6.38 -9.12 -3.36
N VAL A 201 7.27 -8.11 -3.40
CA VAL A 201 8.54 -8.13 -2.68
C VAL A 201 8.33 -8.00 -1.17
N ILE A 202 7.47 -7.06 -0.75
CA ILE A 202 7.24 -6.78 0.68
C ILE A 202 6.46 -7.91 1.33
N THR A 203 5.36 -8.37 0.72
CA THR A 203 4.50 -9.41 1.28
C THR A 203 5.21 -10.74 1.43
N GLY A 204 6.12 -11.09 0.49
CA GLY A 204 6.93 -12.29 0.59
C GLY A 204 7.86 -12.34 1.81
N ARG A 205 8.19 -11.18 2.38
CA ARG A 205 8.99 -11.08 3.61
C ARG A 205 8.10 -10.95 4.84
N VAL A 206 7.04 -10.15 4.72
CA VAL A 206 6.23 -9.67 5.86
C VAL A 206 5.19 -10.71 6.27
N ILE A 207 4.44 -11.28 5.32
CA ILE A 207 3.35 -12.21 5.65
C ILE A 207 3.88 -13.49 6.34
N PRO A 208 4.91 -14.19 5.81
CA PRO A 208 5.48 -15.34 6.50
C PRO A 208 6.05 -14.99 7.88
N ALA A 209 6.79 -13.88 8.00
CA ALA A 209 7.36 -13.45 9.27
C ALA A 209 6.29 -13.16 10.32
N PHE A 210 5.20 -12.49 9.93
CA PHE A 210 4.10 -12.21 10.83
C PHE A 210 3.31 -13.46 11.22
N THR A 211 3.13 -14.38 10.29
CA THR A 211 2.46 -15.67 10.55
C THR A 211 3.26 -16.50 11.54
N LEU A 212 4.59 -16.58 11.37
CA LEU A 212 5.49 -17.27 12.31
C LEU A 212 5.48 -16.63 13.69
N SER A 213 5.64 -15.29 13.77
CA SER A 213 5.68 -14.58 15.06
C SER A 213 4.38 -14.71 15.84
N ALA A 214 3.25 -14.84 15.15
CA ALA A 214 1.95 -14.96 15.77
C ALA A 214 1.54 -16.41 16.08
N THR A 215 2.25 -17.41 15.58
CA THR A 215 1.90 -18.84 15.73
C THR A 215 3.11 -19.62 16.23
N PRO A 216 3.34 -19.65 17.56
CA PRO A 216 4.44 -20.40 18.15
C PRO A 216 4.42 -21.88 17.71
N GLY A 217 5.60 -22.44 17.40
CA GLY A 217 5.74 -23.81 16.92
C GLY A 217 5.43 -24.04 15.43
N LEU A 218 4.89 -23.08 14.72
CA LEU A 218 4.67 -23.19 13.28
C LEU A 218 6.01 -23.24 12.54
N LYS A 219 6.15 -24.20 11.63
CA LYS A 219 7.26 -24.26 10.67
C LYS A 219 6.71 -23.99 9.28
N LEU A 220 7.31 -23.00 8.58
CA LEU A 220 7.02 -22.71 7.18
C LEU A 220 8.18 -23.17 6.31
N THR A 221 7.87 -23.90 5.24
CA THR A 221 8.86 -24.31 4.25
C THR A 221 8.72 -23.41 3.03
N VAL A 222 9.44 -22.28 3.05
CA VAL A 222 9.48 -21.36 1.90
C VAL A 222 10.55 -21.85 0.94
N ARG A 223 10.14 -22.24 -0.28
CA ARG A 223 11.06 -22.74 -1.33
C ARG A 223 11.63 -21.55 -2.13
N PRO A 224 12.96 -21.35 -2.15
CA PRO A 224 13.57 -20.22 -2.86
C PRO A 224 13.26 -20.19 -4.37
N LEU A 225 13.08 -21.37 -4.98
CA LEU A 225 12.71 -21.45 -6.39
C LEU A 225 11.32 -20.84 -6.64
N VAL A 226 10.33 -21.17 -5.80
CA VAL A 226 8.96 -20.61 -5.91
C VAL A 226 9.00 -19.09 -5.72
N GLU A 227 9.76 -18.59 -4.75
CA GLU A 227 9.92 -17.13 -4.53
C GLU A 227 10.49 -16.42 -5.76
N ARG A 228 11.59 -16.94 -6.33
CA ARG A 228 12.24 -16.36 -7.52
C ARG A 228 11.35 -16.47 -8.75
N ALA A 229 10.76 -17.63 -8.99
CA ALA A 229 9.87 -17.86 -10.12
C ALA A 229 8.65 -16.94 -10.06
N THR A 230 8.01 -16.79 -8.89
CA THR A 230 6.88 -15.90 -8.71
C THR A 230 7.25 -14.45 -9.07
N LEU A 231 8.35 -13.93 -8.53
CA LEU A 231 8.76 -12.55 -8.82
C LEU A 231 9.15 -12.37 -10.29
N ALA A 232 9.88 -13.31 -10.88
CA ALA A 232 10.32 -13.24 -12.29
C ALA A 232 9.13 -13.32 -13.26
N LEU A 233 8.21 -14.27 -13.05
CA LEU A 233 7.01 -14.42 -13.88
C LEU A 233 6.09 -13.20 -13.75
N THR A 234 5.94 -12.65 -12.54
CA THR A 234 5.14 -11.44 -12.32
C THR A 234 5.76 -10.24 -13.03
N ALA A 235 7.07 -10.04 -12.87
CA ALA A 235 7.76 -8.95 -13.56
C ALA A 235 7.62 -9.06 -15.09
N LEU A 236 7.80 -10.27 -15.64
CA LEU A 236 7.64 -10.52 -17.07
C LEU A 236 6.19 -10.28 -17.54
N ALA A 237 5.20 -10.82 -16.80
CA ALA A 237 3.78 -10.62 -17.13
C ALA A 237 3.40 -9.14 -17.17
N LEU A 238 3.76 -8.40 -16.12
CA LEU A 238 3.44 -6.98 -16.00
C LEU A 238 4.22 -6.12 -17.02
N LEU A 239 5.46 -6.49 -17.33
CA LEU A 239 6.24 -5.83 -18.37
C LEU A 239 5.60 -6.02 -19.75
N LEU A 240 5.21 -7.25 -20.09
CA LEU A 240 4.49 -7.56 -21.33
C LEU A 240 3.18 -6.76 -21.42
N TRP A 241 2.45 -6.65 -20.32
CA TRP A 241 1.21 -5.86 -20.26
C TRP A 241 1.41 -4.38 -20.56
N VAL A 242 2.45 -3.79 -20.00
CA VAL A 242 2.76 -2.35 -20.18
C VAL A 242 3.30 -2.06 -21.57
N LEU A 243 4.13 -2.96 -22.12
CA LEU A 243 4.83 -2.73 -23.40
C LEU A 243 4.01 -3.17 -24.62
N ALA A 244 2.95 -3.99 -24.44
CA ALA A 244 2.18 -4.48 -25.57
C ALA A 244 1.59 -3.31 -26.40
N PRO A 245 1.76 -3.33 -27.73
CA PRO A 245 1.14 -2.33 -28.61
C PRO A 245 -0.39 -2.39 -28.48
N ALA A 246 -1.05 -1.23 -28.56
CA ALA A 246 -2.53 -1.17 -28.51
C ALA A 246 -3.20 -1.94 -29.67
N SER A 247 -2.50 -2.08 -30.81
CA SER A 247 -2.95 -2.76 -32.01
C SER A 247 -2.57 -4.24 -32.10
N ALA A 248 -1.65 -4.72 -31.26
CA ALA A 248 -1.29 -6.12 -31.26
C ALA A 248 -2.33 -6.90 -30.45
N GLY A 249 -3.03 -7.80 -31.11
CA GLY A 249 -3.72 -8.89 -30.42
C GLY A 249 -2.72 -9.54 -29.46
N TRP A 250 -3.12 -9.78 -28.24
CA TRP A 250 -2.28 -10.37 -27.22
C TRP A 250 -1.72 -11.71 -27.69
N SER A 251 -0.41 -11.88 -27.59
CA SER A 251 0.18 -13.16 -28.00
C SER A 251 -0.21 -14.26 -26.99
N MET A 252 -0.39 -15.48 -27.46
CA MET A 252 -0.58 -16.65 -26.60
C MET A 252 0.52 -16.75 -25.53
N ALA A 253 1.73 -16.28 -25.83
CA ALA A 253 2.83 -16.20 -24.88
C ALA A 253 2.51 -15.30 -23.68
N SER A 254 1.88 -14.13 -23.89
CA SER A 254 1.48 -13.25 -22.78
C SER A 254 0.46 -13.92 -21.87
N VAL A 255 -0.57 -14.54 -22.46
CA VAL A 255 -1.58 -15.31 -21.70
C VAL A 255 -0.93 -16.41 -20.85
N LEU A 256 0.00 -17.15 -21.44
CA LEU A 256 0.71 -18.22 -20.74
C LEU A 256 1.52 -17.65 -19.56
N VAL A 257 2.24 -16.54 -19.75
CA VAL A 257 3.05 -15.93 -18.68
C VAL A 257 2.17 -15.43 -17.55
N PHE A 258 1.04 -14.77 -17.83
CA PHE A 258 0.08 -14.36 -16.81
C PHE A 258 -0.48 -15.55 -16.02
N SER A 259 -0.85 -16.62 -16.73
CA SER A 259 -1.39 -17.83 -16.11
C SER A 259 -0.34 -18.52 -15.21
N LEU A 260 0.89 -18.64 -15.69
CA LEU A 260 1.99 -19.19 -14.91
C LEU A 260 2.32 -18.32 -13.69
N ALA A 261 2.29 -16.99 -13.82
CA ALA A 261 2.46 -16.07 -12.70
C ALA A 261 1.35 -16.26 -11.66
N ALA A 262 0.09 -16.36 -12.09
CA ALA A 262 -1.04 -16.61 -11.19
C ALA A 262 -0.87 -17.94 -10.42
N VAL A 263 -0.51 -19.03 -11.11
CA VAL A 263 -0.23 -20.33 -10.46
C VAL A 263 0.93 -20.22 -9.47
N ALA A 264 2.04 -19.56 -9.84
CA ALA A 264 3.19 -19.36 -8.97
C ALA A 264 2.80 -18.60 -7.68
N HIS A 265 1.94 -17.58 -7.78
CA HIS A 265 1.41 -16.86 -6.61
C HIS A 265 0.52 -17.74 -5.72
N VAL A 266 -0.31 -18.62 -6.30
CA VAL A 266 -1.11 -19.59 -5.53
C VAL A 266 -0.17 -20.55 -4.77
N LEU A 267 0.83 -21.13 -5.45
CA LEU A 267 1.81 -22.00 -4.81
C LEU A 267 2.57 -21.28 -3.69
N ARG A 268 2.95 -20.02 -3.90
CA ARG A 268 3.59 -19.18 -2.90
C ARG A 268 2.71 -18.96 -1.68
N LEU A 269 1.44 -18.60 -1.88
CA LEU A 269 0.45 -18.40 -0.82
C LEU A 269 0.24 -19.67 0.01
N MET A 270 0.17 -20.84 -0.64
CA MET A 270 -0.01 -22.13 0.05
C MET A 270 1.18 -22.45 0.97
N GLN A 271 2.41 -22.07 0.62
CA GLN A 271 3.58 -22.23 1.48
C GLN A 271 3.49 -21.42 2.78
N TRP A 272 2.75 -20.32 2.78
CA TRP A 272 2.54 -19.48 3.97
C TRP A 272 1.45 -19.98 4.91
N ARG A 273 0.77 -21.08 4.55
CA ARG A 273 -0.29 -21.72 5.32
C ARG A 273 -1.40 -20.76 5.75
N PRO A 274 -2.15 -20.14 4.81
CA PRO A 274 -3.12 -19.08 5.09
C PRO A 274 -4.20 -19.48 6.11
N LEU A 275 -4.61 -20.75 6.14
CA LEU A 275 -5.65 -21.25 7.04
C LEU A 275 -5.27 -21.17 8.52
N VAL A 276 -3.98 -21.12 8.87
CA VAL A 276 -3.52 -20.94 10.26
C VAL A 276 -3.92 -19.56 10.79
N SER A 277 -4.12 -18.59 9.92
CA SER A 277 -4.48 -17.21 10.27
C SER A 277 -5.98 -17.00 10.53
N ARG A 278 -6.85 -17.99 10.28
CA ARG A 278 -8.32 -17.86 10.28
C ARG A 278 -8.92 -17.23 11.55
N GLN A 279 -8.34 -17.49 12.71
CA GLN A 279 -8.77 -16.92 13.99
C GLN A 279 -8.09 -15.61 14.35
N ARG A 280 -7.24 -15.06 13.47
CA ARG A 280 -6.45 -13.85 13.70
C ARG A 280 -6.68 -12.83 12.57
N PRO A 281 -7.70 -11.96 12.71
CA PRO A 281 -8.09 -11.06 11.64
C PRO A 281 -6.95 -10.17 11.12
N ILE A 282 -6.04 -9.72 11.98
CA ILE A 282 -4.87 -8.92 11.60
C ILE A 282 -3.89 -9.67 10.65
N LEU A 283 -4.02 -10.98 10.53
CA LEU A 283 -3.24 -11.81 9.61
C LEU A 283 -4.05 -12.28 8.42
N TRP A 284 -5.30 -12.78 8.62
CA TRP A 284 -6.07 -13.30 7.50
C TRP A 284 -6.34 -12.23 6.42
N ILE A 285 -6.48 -10.95 6.83
CA ILE A 285 -6.63 -9.86 5.84
C ILE A 285 -5.43 -9.79 4.88
N LEU A 286 -4.21 -9.99 5.36
CA LEU A 286 -3.01 -9.95 4.52
C LEU A 286 -2.97 -11.15 3.55
N HIS A 287 -3.34 -12.34 4.01
CA HIS A 287 -3.41 -13.53 3.16
C HIS A 287 -4.53 -13.42 2.12
N LEU A 288 -5.71 -12.93 2.54
CA LEU A 288 -6.86 -12.76 1.66
C LEU A 288 -6.60 -11.67 0.61
N ALA A 289 -6.03 -10.55 1.01
CA ALA A 289 -5.66 -9.48 0.10
C ALA A 289 -4.59 -9.95 -0.90
N TYR A 290 -3.59 -10.70 -0.43
CA TYR A 290 -2.59 -11.29 -1.33
C TYR A 290 -3.22 -12.25 -2.36
N ALA A 291 -4.27 -13.00 -1.99
CA ALA A 291 -4.97 -13.90 -2.92
C ALA A 291 -5.61 -13.17 -4.11
N TRP A 292 -5.86 -11.87 -4.00
CA TRP A 292 -6.32 -11.05 -5.13
C TRP A 292 -5.24 -10.82 -6.19
N ILE A 293 -3.95 -10.99 -5.88
CA ILE A 293 -2.87 -10.90 -6.89
C ILE A 293 -3.01 -12.01 -7.94
N PRO A 294 -2.97 -13.32 -7.59
CA PRO A 294 -3.17 -14.38 -8.58
C PRO A 294 -4.52 -14.28 -9.29
N PHE A 295 -5.57 -13.88 -8.58
CA PHE A 295 -6.88 -13.69 -9.18
C PHE A 295 -6.88 -12.55 -10.22
N GLY A 296 -6.28 -11.41 -9.90
CA GLY A 296 -6.14 -10.28 -10.83
C GLY A 296 -5.30 -10.62 -12.06
N LEU A 297 -4.19 -11.36 -11.87
CA LEU A 297 -3.37 -11.84 -12.99
C LEU A 297 -4.14 -12.81 -13.89
N ALA A 298 -4.95 -13.71 -13.32
CA ALA A 298 -5.82 -14.61 -14.10
C ALA A 298 -6.90 -13.83 -14.87
N LEU A 299 -7.49 -12.79 -14.27
CA LEU A 299 -8.44 -11.91 -14.96
C LEU A 299 -7.76 -11.11 -16.08
N LEU A 300 -6.51 -10.66 -15.90
CA LEU A 300 -5.76 -10.03 -16.99
C LEU A 300 -5.45 -11.02 -18.12
N ALA A 301 -5.15 -12.29 -17.81
CA ALA A 301 -5.03 -13.33 -18.83
C ALA A 301 -6.33 -13.52 -19.62
N ALA A 302 -7.48 -13.61 -18.92
CA ALA A 302 -8.79 -13.74 -19.57
C ALA A 302 -9.15 -12.51 -20.41
N ALA A 303 -8.77 -11.31 -19.98
CA ALA A 303 -8.95 -10.08 -20.74
C ALA A 303 -8.19 -10.10 -22.08
N GLN A 304 -7.03 -10.76 -22.11
CA GLN A 304 -6.22 -10.89 -23.33
C GLN A 304 -6.86 -11.82 -24.37
N PHE A 305 -7.67 -12.78 -23.95
CA PHE A 305 -8.51 -13.55 -24.86
C PHE A 305 -9.72 -12.77 -25.39
N GLY A 306 -9.96 -11.56 -24.88
CA GLY A 306 -11.17 -10.79 -25.20
C GLY A 306 -12.44 -11.30 -24.50
N TRP A 307 -12.31 -12.22 -23.55
CA TRP A 307 -13.48 -12.75 -22.82
C TRP A 307 -14.09 -11.74 -21.86
N ILE A 308 -13.24 -10.86 -21.29
CA ILE A 308 -13.65 -9.84 -20.33
C ILE A 308 -12.88 -8.53 -20.56
N GLY A 309 -13.38 -7.42 -19.99
CA GLY A 309 -12.66 -6.15 -20.03
C GLY A 309 -11.46 -6.11 -19.07
N THR A 310 -10.38 -5.42 -19.43
CA THR A 310 -9.17 -5.23 -18.62
C THR A 310 -9.46 -4.64 -17.24
N SER A 311 -10.53 -3.85 -17.10
CA SER A 311 -10.95 -3.21 -15.85
C SER A 311 -11.12 -4.20 -14.70
N ALA A 312 -11.58 -5.43 -14.96
CA ALA A 312 -11.76 -6.45 -13.91
C ALA A 312 -10.43 -6.82 -13.25
N GLY A 313 -9.41 -7.14 -14.05
CA GLY A 313 -8.06 -7.46 -13.54
C GLY A 313 -7.40 -6.28 -12.85
N VAL A 314 -7.51 -5.07 -13.42
CA VAL A 314 -6.99 -3.83 -12.81
C VAL A 314 -7.59 -3.60 -11.41
N HIS A 315 -8.91 -3.70 -11.25
CA HIS A 315 -9.55 -3.47 -9.95
C HIS A 315 -9.35 -4.63 -8.96
N ALA A 316 -9.18 -5.86 -9.44
CA ALA A 316 -8.76 -6.98 -8.59
C ALA A 316 -7.38 -6.71 -7.96
N LEU A 317 -6.42 -6.20 -8.75
CA LEU A 317 -5.11 -5.80 -8.25
C LEU A 317 -5.19 -4.53 -7.38
N ALA A 318 -5.87 -3.47 -7.83
CA ALA A 318 -5.88 -2.18 -7.16
C ALA A 318 -6.73 -2.15 -5.87
N ILE A 319 -7.93 -2.76 -5.87
CA ILE A 319 -8.79 -2.77 -4.68
C ILE A 319 -8.53 -4.03 -3.86
N GLY A 320 -8.66 -5.21 -4.48
CA GLY A 320 -8.54 -6.48 -3.77
C GLY A 320 -7.17 -6.67 -3.14
N ALA A 321 -6.11 -6.55 -3.93
CA ALA A 321 -4.75 -6.70 -3.45
C ALA A 321 -4.25 -5.43 -2.75
N THR A 322 -4.05 -4.34 -3.49
CA THR A 322 -3.40 -3.12 -2.98
C THR A 322 -4.14 -2.56 -1.77
N ALA A 323 -5.43 -2.23 -1.89
CA ALA A 323 -6.14 -1.63 -0.76
C ALA A 323 -6.35 -2.61 0.40
N GLY A 324 -6.56 -3.89 0.12
CA GLY A 324 -6.65 -4.92 1.16
C GLY A 324 -5.34 -5.06 1.96
N LEU A 325 -4.19 -5.09 1.28
CA LEU A 325 -2.87 -5.09 1.91
C LEU A 325 -2.62 -3.78 2.68
N ILE A 326 -3.02 -2.64 2.11
CA ILE A 326 -2.91 -1.33 2.77
C ILE A 326 -3.67 -1.33 4.08
N VAL A 327 -4.94 -1.73 4.12
CA VAL A 327 -5.74 -1.71 5.36
C VAL A 327 -5.15 -2.66 6.41
N GLY A 328 -4.69 -3.85 6.02
CA GLY A 328 -4.01 -4.78 6.92
C GLY A 328 -2.70 -4.24 7.47
N MET A 329 -1.86 -3.63 6.61
CA MET A 329 -0.58 -3.03 7.02
C MET A 329 -0.77 -1.75 7.82
N LEU A 330 -1.76 -0.90 7.47
CA LEU A 330 -2.11 0.30 8.21
C LEU A 330 -2.46 -0.06 9.66
N THR A 331 -3.33 -1.04 9.86
CA THR A 331 -3.68 -1.55 11.19
C THR A 331 -2.45 -2.01 11.97
N ARG A 332 -1.65 -2.87 11.35
CA ARG A 332 -0.50 -3.46 12.02
C ARG A 332 0.57 -2.42 12.37
N THR A 333 0.84 -1.50 11.45
CA THR A 333 1.81 -0.42 11.65
C THR A 333 1.32 0.56 12.71
N ALA A 334 0.05 1.00 12.63
CA ALA A 334 -0.52 1.91 13.62
C ALA A 334 -0.47 1.30 15.03
N ARG A 335 -0.91 0.06 15.21
CA ARG A 335 -0.86 -0.62 16.52
C ARG A 335 0.58 -0.79 17.03
N GLY A 336 1.47 -1.35 16.21
CA GLY A 336 2.84 -1.67 16.61
C GLY A 336 3.67 -0.42 16.96
N HIS A 337 3.58 0.62 16.12
CA HIS A 337 4.35 1.86 16.32
C HIS A 337 3.71 2.86 17.30
N THR A 338 2.50 2.60 17.78
CA THR A 338 1.87 3.40 18.85
C THR A 338 1.85 2.68 20.20
N GLY A 339 2.51 1.50 20.31
CA GLY A 339 2.62 0.73 21.55
C GLY A 339 1.37 -0.04 21.94
N ARG A 340 0.50 -0.38 20.98
CA ARG A 340 -0.75 -1.11 21.20
C ARG A 340 -0.64 -2.58 20.83
N ALA A 341 -1.39 -3.44 21.52
CA ALA A 341 -1.42 -4.86 21.23
C ALA A 341 -1.88 -5.15 19.78
N LEU A 342 -1.29 -6.17 19.15
CA LEU A 342 -1.61 -6.60 17.78
C LEU A 342 -2.91 -7.46 17.75
N GLN A 343 -3.90 -7.05 18.52
CA GLN A 343 -5.24 -7.63 18.58
C GLN A 343 -6.24 -6.59 18.07
N VAL A 344 -6.98 -6.92 17.02
CA VAL A 344 -7.92 -6.01 16.38
C VAL A 344 -9.28 -6.01 17.05
N SER A 345 -9.92 -4.85 17.03
CA SER A 345 -11.31 -4.67 17.47
C SER A 345 -12.30 -5.20 16.43
N ARG A 346 -13.56 -5.36 16.81
CA ARG A 346 -14.64 -5.72 15.86
C ARG A 346 -14.79 -4.69 14.73
N LEU A 347 -14.61 -3.41 15.02
CA LEU A 347 -14.68 -2.35 14.00
C LEU A 347 -13.57 -2.46 12.95
N GLU A 348 -12.34 -2.80 13.37
CA GLU A 348 -11.25 -3.04 12.41
C GLU A 348 -11.55 -4.24 11.50
N VAL A 349 -12.17 -5.30 12.04
CA VAL A 349 -12.62 -6.45 11.24
C VAL A 349 -13.72 -6.04 10.26
N VAL A 350 -14.66 -5.19 10.67
CA VAL A 350 -15.68 -4.63 9.76
C VAL A 350 -15.03 -3.84 8.64
N ALA A 351 -14.02 -3.01 8.92
CA ALA A 351 -13.29 -2.29 7.87
C ALA A 351 -12.61 -3.25 6.86
N TYR A 352 -12.03 -4.35 7.33
CA TYR A 352 -11.45 -5.38 6.46
C TYR A 352 -12.49 -6.02 5.53
N VAL A 353 -13.63 -6.41 6.11
CA VAL A 353 -14.73 -7.01 5.34
C VAL A 353 -15.26 -6.02 4.30
N LEU A 354 -15.45 -4.75 4.67
CA LEU A 354 -15.95 -3.72 3.77
C LEU A 354 -15.02 -3.48 2.58
N VAL A 355 -13.70 -3.45 2.77
CA VAL A 355 -12.74 -3.34 1.64
C VAL A 355 -12.84 -4.57 0.74
N MET A 356 -12.96 -5.78 1.30
CA MET A 356 -13.12 -7.00 0.49
C MET A 356 -14.46 -7.04 -0.24
N VAL A 357 -15.53 -6.55 0.37
CA VAL A 357 -16.84 -6.38 -0.28
C VAL A 357 -16.75 -5.37 -1.41
N ALA A 358 -16.10 -4.23 -1.19
CA ALA A 358 -15.87 -3.23 -2.25
C ALA A 358 -15.13 -3.85 -3.45
N ALA A 359 -14.07 -4.64 -3.20
CA ALA A 359 -13.34 -5.36 -4.24
C ALA A 359 -14.24 -6.36 -4.99
N ALA A 360 -14.94 -7.23 -4.25
CA ALA A 360 -15.79 -8.26 -4.82
C ALA A 360 -16.92 -7.65 -5.68
N VAL A 361 -17.63 -6.66 -5.16
CA VAL A 361 -18.72 -5.99 -5.88
C VAL A 361 -18.18 -5.28 -7.12
N ARG A 362 -17.09 -4.53 -7.02
CA ARG A 362 -16.51 -3.77 -8.14
C ARG A 362 -15.99 -4.67 -9.27
N VAL A 363 -15.49 -5.86 -8.91
CA VAL A 363 -14.90 -6.79 -9.88
C VAL A 363 -15.94 -7.76 -10.43
N LEU A 364 -16.69 -8.44 -9.55
CA LEU A 364 -17.52 -9.57 -9.95
C LEU A 364 -18.88 -9.15 -10.52
N VAL A 365 -19.53 -8.12 -9.96
CA VAL A 365 -20.86 -7.73 -10.42
C VAL A 365 -20.86 -7.29 -11.88
N PRO A 366 -19.95 -6.42 -12.36
CA PRO A 366 -19.91 -6.04 -13.76
C PRO A 366 -19.53 -7.17 -14.73
N LEU A 367 -18.84 -8.21 -14.23
CA LEU A 367 -18.52 -9.41 -15.04
C LEU A 367 -19.74 -10.30 -15.29
N VAL A 368 -20.64 -10.42 -14.30
CA VAL A 368 -21.81 -11.31 -14.36
C VAL A 368 -23.02 -10.56 -14.88
N VAL A 369 -23.22 -9.30 -14.47
CA VAL A 369 -24.38 -8.48 -14.80
C VAL A 369 -23.91 -7.07 -15.19
N PRO A 370 -23.37 -6.85 -16.41
CA PRO A 370 -22.76 -5.58 -16.83
C PRO A 370 -23.66 -4.35 -16.66
N GLN A 371 -24.97 -4.51 -16.85
CA GLN A 371 -25.97 -3.45 -16.70
C GLN A 371 -26.07 -2.91 -15.25
N TRP A 372 -25.59 -3.64 -14.26
CA TRP A 372 -25.56 -3.22 -12.86
C TRP A 372 -24.29 -2.45 -12.49
N LEU A 373 -23.46 -2.09 -13.49
CA LEU A 373 -22.24 -1.31 -13.23
C LEU A 373 -22.48 -0.05 -12.38
N PRO A 374 -23.50 0.82 -12.66
CA PRO A 374 -23.74 2.02 -11.83
C PRO A 374 -24.05 1.66 -10.37
N LEU A 375 -24.88 0.64 -10.13
CA LEU A 375 -25.20 0.18 -8.78
C LEU A 375 -23.98 -0.42 -8.09
N ALA A 376 -23.19 -1.22 -8.80
CA ALA A 376 -21.96 -1.80 -8.27
C ALA A 376 -20.94 -0.72 -7.88
N LEU A 377 -20.82 0.37 -8.65
CA LEU A 377 -19.97 1.51 -8.31
C LEU A 377 -20.41 2.17 -7.01
N VAL A 378 -21.70 2.42 -6.84
CA VAL A 378 -22.26 3.04 -5.62
C VAL A 378 -22.02 2.13 -4.41
N ILE A 379 -22.36 0.84 -4.50
CA ILE A 379 -22.19 -0.10 -3.38
C ILE A 379 -20.70 -0.23 -3.02
N ALA A 380 -19.83 -0.37 -4.01
CA ALA A 380 -18.39 -0.47 -3.77
C ALA A 380 -17.83 0.83 -3.15
N ALA A 381 -18.27 2.00 -3.61
CA ALA A 381 -17.87 3.29 -3.06
C ALA A 381 -18.33 3.48 -1.61
N VAL A 382 -19.57 3.10 -1.28
CA VAL A 382 -20.09 3.16 0.09
C VAL A 382 -19.29 2.22 1.01
N ALA A 383 -19.08 0.96 0.60
CA ALA A 383 -18.30 0.00 1.38
C ALA A 383 -16.86 0.49 1.60
N TRP A 384 -16.22 0.99 0.55
CA TRP A 384 -14.88 1.59 0.61
C TRP A 384 -14.83 2.78 1.58
N SER A 385 -15.73 3.75 1.41
CA SER A 385 -15.75 4.97 2.21
C SER A 385 -16.02 4.68 3.68
N LEU A 386 -16.92 3.76 3.99
CA LEU A 386 -17.17 3.32 5.37
C LEU A 386 -15.94 2.63 5.97
N ALA A 387 -15.21 1.80 5.21
CA ALA A 387 -13.98 1.18 5.69
C ALA A 387 -12.93 2.21 6.10
N PHE A 388 -12.68 3.22 5.25
CA PHE A 388 -11.71 4.26 5.57
C PHE A 388 -12.20 5.26 6.62
N ALA A 389 -13.51 5.51 6.72
CA ALA A 389 -14.09 6.27 7.82
C ALA A 389 -13.85 5.56 9.18
N ILE A 390 -14.03 4.24 9.24
CA ILE A 390 -13.70 3.43 10.43
C ILE A 390 -12.19 3.53 10.75
N CYS A 391 -11.32 3.42 9.74
CA CYS A 391 -9.88 3.57 9.94
C CYS A 391 -9.54 4.95 10.51
N LEU A 392 -10.11 6.02 9.98
CA LEU A 392 -9.93 7.38 10.49
C LEU A 392 -10.41 7.51 11.93
N PHE A 393 -11.61 7.02 12.23
CA PHE A 393 -12.18 7.07 13.57
C PHE A 393 -11.27 6.39 14.61
N ILE A 394 -10.73 5.22 14.29
CA ILE A 394 -9.88 4.46 15.21
C ILE A 394 -8.47 5.04 15.31
N TYR A 395 -7.84 5.35 14.16
CA TYR A 395 -6.41 5.63 14.14
C TYR A 395 -6.06 7.11 14.29
N THR A 396 -6.95 8.05 13.98
CA THR A 396 -6.67 9.49 14.16
C THR A 396 -6.18 9.83 15.57
N PRO A 397 -6.87 9.44 16.66
CA PRO A 397 -6.38 9.73 18.01
C PRO A 397 -5.02 9.07 18.31
N TRP A 398 -4.75 7.89 17.74
CA TRP A 398 -3.48 7.18 17.99
C TRP A 398 -2.30 7.83 17.24
N LEU A 399 -2.56 8.32 16.03
CA LEU A 399 -1.53 8.94 15.19
C LEU A 399 -1.18 10.36 15.63
N LEU A 400 -2.11 11.04 16.30
CA LEU A 400 -1.91 12.39 16.86
C LEU A 400 -1.27 12.36 18.26
N GLN A 401 -1.28 11.22 18.96
CA GLN A 401 -0.76 11.08 20.32
C GLN A 401 0.64 10.44 20.33
N THR A 402 1.36 10.65 21.42
CA THR A 402 2.61 9.95 21.67
C THR A 402 2.39 8.47 21.90
N ARG A 403 3.42 7.68 21.73
CA ARG A 403 3.41 6.24 21.94
C ARG A 403 3.11 5.92 23.43
N LEU A 404 2.27 4.91 23.67
CA LEU A 404 1.80 4.57 25.03
C LEU A 404 2.93 4.12 25.98
N ASP A 405 4.00 3.52 25.43
CA ASP A 405 5.15 3.02 26.19
C ASP A 405 6.27 4.06 26.34
N GLY A 406 6.03 5.33 25.96
CA GLY A 406 6.99 6.43 26.07
C GLY A 406 8.16 6.36 25.10
N LYS A 407 8.29 5.33 24.28
CA LYS A 407 9.35 5.20 23.28
C LYS A 407 9.16 6.19 22.13
N ASP A 408 10.26 6.45 21.40
CA ASP A 408 10.18 7.21 20.15
C ASP A 408 9.43 6.38 19.09
N GLY A 409 8.34 6.92 18.56
CA GLY A 409 7.48 6.15 17.65
C GLY A 409 6.44 7.00 16.92
#